data_d2d49a29c0be1a29a904722bdda08fce
#
_entry.id   d2d49a29c0be1a29a904722bdda08fce
#
_cell.length_a   1.000
_cell.length_b   1.000
_cell.length_c   1.000
_cell.angle_alpha   90.00
_cell.angle_beta   90.00
_cell.angle_gamma   90.00
#
_symmetry.space_group_name_H-M   'P 1'
#
loop_
_entity.id
_entity.type
_entity.pdbx_description
1 polymer ?
#
loop_
_entity_poly.entity_id
_entity_poly.type
_entity_poly.pdbx_seq_one_letter_code
_entity_poly.pdbx_strand_id
1 'polypeptide(L)'
;MRRERQLWICGDIHGELSGLVRNAVNRGISCADILVVGDFGAGFGRPKSMDVAYGKVRAALEKNDICIYTIRGNHDDPAFFDGKHDFERLHFLPDHCIIELCGKRIYPVGGAVSADIDLVDPLSRKSRRMVNDSLIKFGSSKRVWWTDEAPSTGSAGSPTGTPERVDIVVSHEAPLSFDPPLMRVDHVRDETWLKIVESRKYLDYVLRTVKPALWFYGHYHCHYEGEVVFAAKNGEEAPRKTHYQCLDIAEMTRVV
;
A
#
# COMPACT_ATOMS: atom_id res chain seq x y z
N MET A 1 -18.21 -28.60 6.90
CA MET A 1 -18.33 -27.42 6.02
C MET A 1 -16.95 -26.80 5.88
N ARG A 2 -16.42 -26.59 4.65
CA ARG A 2 -15.21 -25.77 4.45
C ARG A 2 -15.56 -24.33 4.84
N ARG A 3 -14.77 -23.71 5.71
CA ARG A 3 -14.91 -22.28 6.02
C ARG A 3 -14.61 -21.50 4.74
N GLU A 4 -15.43 -20.50 4.41
CA GLU A 4 -15.17 -19.58 3.33
C GLU A 4 -13.96 -18.71 3.69
N ARG A 5 -13.04 -18.53 2.74
CA ARG A 5 -11.82 -17.73 2.93
C ARG A 5 -12.18 -16.27 3.05
N GLN A 6 -11.61 -15.57 4.03
CA GLN A 6 -11.93 -14.18 4.36
C GLN A 6 -10.87 -13.25 3.80
N LEU A 7 -11.30 -12.08 3.31
CA LEU A 7 -10.39 -10.99 2.95
C LEU A 7 -10.36 -9.94 4.06
N TRP A 8 -9.16 -9.61 4.50
CA TRP A 8 -8.88 -8.54 5.45
C TRP A 8 -7.91 -7.54 4.83
N ILE A 9 -8.13 -6.25 5.08
CA ILE A 9 -7.18 -5.20 4.73
C ILE A 9 -6.54 -4.69 6.02
N CYS A 10 -5.23 -4.43 5.97
CA CYS A 10 -4.45 -3.98 7.11
C CYS A 10 -3.69 -2.69 6.76
N GLY A 11 -3.67 -1.73 7.66
CA GLY A 11 -2.83 -0.53 7.57
C GLY A 11 -1.34 -0.85 7.67
N ASP A 12 -0.53 0.20 7.66
CA ASP A 12 0.93 0.17 7.73
C ASP A 12 1.44 -0.65 8.92
N ILE A 13 2.48 -1.46 8.73
CA ILE A 13 3.03 -2.27 9.83
C ILE A 13 4.50 -1.95 10.17
N HIS A 14 5.18 -1.15 9.34
CA HIS A 14 6.55 -0.68 9.57
C HIS A 14 7.52 -1.76 10.08
N GLY A 15 7.47 -2.95 9.48
CA GLY A 15 8.34 -4.09 9.81
C GLY A 15 7.84 -4.97 10.96
N GLU A 16 6.70 -4.67 11.56
CA GLU A 16 6.13 -5.43 12.69
C GLU A 16 5.31 -6.65 12.26
N LEU A 17 5.84 -7.45 11.30
CA LEU A 17 5.20 -8.65 10.79
C LEU A 17 4.76 -9.63 11.90
N SER A 18 5.59 -9.79 12.93
CA SER A 18 5.25 -10.65 14.08
C SER A 18 4.08 -10.08 14.89
N GLY A 19 3.98 -8.75 14.97
CA GLY A 19 2.86 -8.05 15.60
C GLY A 19 1.55 -8.27 14.84
N LEU A 20 1.58 -8.10 13.52
CA LEU A 20 0.44 -8.36 12.64
C LEU A 20 -0.09 -9.79 12.82
N VAL A 21 0.78 -10.79 12.68
CA VAL A 21 0.36 -12.21 12.76
C VAL A 21 -0.19 -12.54 14.15
N ARG A 22 0.46 -12.07 15.21
CA ARG A 22 -0.04 -12.25 16.58
C ARG A 22 -1.41 -11.61 16.79
N ASN A 23 -1.63 -10.39 16.28
CA ASN A 23 -2.92 -9.70 16.35
C ASN A 23 -3.99 -10.47 15.59
N ALA A 24 -3.71 -10.93 14.36
CA ALA A 24 -4.64 -11.74 13.58
C ALA A 24 -5.06 -13.02 14.31
N VAL A 25 -4.09 -13.76 14.85
CA VAL A 25 -4.35 -15.01 15.60
C VAL A 25 -5.15 -14.73 16.88
N ASN A 26 -4.82 -13.69 17.64
CA ASN A 26 -5.56 -13.32 18.85
C ASN A 26 -7.01 -12.91 18.57
N ARG A 27 -7.30 -12.35 17.39
CA ARG A 27 -8.66 -12.05 16.92
C ARG A 27 -9.40 -13.26 16.36
N GLY A 28 -8.77 -14.44 16.36
CA GLY A 28 -9.37 -15.67 15.80
C GLY A 28 -9.44 -15.68 14.27
N ILE A 29 -8.69 -14.83 13.58
CA ILE A 29 -8.63 -14.79 12.12
C ILE A 29 -7.93 -16.07 11.64
N SER A 30 -8.59 -16.80 10.76
CA SER A 30 -8.09 -18.03 10.15
C SER A 30 -8.79 -18.26 8.81
N CYS A 31 -8.17 -19.05 7.93
CA CYS A 31 -8.65 -19.25 6.55
C CYS A 31 -8.87 -17.88 5.88
N ALA A 32 -7.78 -17.09 5.77
CA ALA A 32 -7.87 -15.67 5.40
C ALA A 32 -6.70 -15.22 4.54
N ASP A 33 -6.99 -14.24 3.68
CA ASP A 33 -6.02 -13.39 3.00
C ASP A 33 -6.00 -12.03 3.70
N ILE A 34 -4.81 -11.55 4.07
CA ILE A 34 -4.61 -10.23 4.68
C ILE A 34 -3.79 -9.40 3.71
N LEU A 35 -4.34 -8.28 3.22
CA LEU A 35 -3.65 -7.37 2.31
C LEU A 35 -3.24 -6.10 3.07
N VAL A 36 -1.93 -5.86 3.17
CA VAL A 36 -1.33 -4.67 3.81
C VAL A 36 -1.21 -3.55 2.80
N VAL A 37 -1.64 -2.35 3.16
CA VAL A 37 -1.75 -1.18 2.26
C VAL A 37 -0.44 -0.38 2.12
N GLY A 38 0.70 -1.03 2.26
CA GLY A 38 2.04 -0.43 2.13
C GLY A 38 2.75 -0.27 3.48
N ASP A 39 3.95 0.29 3.42
CA ASP A 39 4.86 0.43 4.56
C ASP A 39 4.98 -0.85 5.39
N PHE A 40 5.14 -1.94 4.65
CA PHE A 40 5.30 -3.28 5.22
C PHE A 40 6.61 -3.44 5.99
N GLY A 41 7.65 -2.72 5.56
CA GLY A 41 9.00 -2.81 6.11
C GLY A 41 9.94 -3.66 5.26
N ALA A 42 9.61 -3.87 3.99
CA ALA A 42 10.50 -4.52 3.03
C ALA A 42 11.78 -3.70 2.86
N GLY A 43 12.94 -4.34 3.08
CA GLY A 43 14.24 -3.68 2.98
C GLY A 43 14.66 -2.78 4.15
N PHE A 44 13.88 -2.71 5.24
CA PHE A 44 14.21 -1.91 6.43
C PHE A 44 15.47 -2.35 7.14
N GLY A 45 15.86 -3.56 7.03
CA GLY A 45 16.96 -4.12 7.80
C GLY A 45 18.21 -4.41 6.98
N ARG A 46 19.02 -5.31 7.52
CA ARG A 46 20.16 -5.91 6.85
C ARG A 46 19.66 -6.84 5.72
N PRO A 47 20.50 -7.17 4.73
CA PRO A 47 20.18 -8.24 3.78
C PRO A 47 19.66 -9.48 4.53
N LYS A 48 18.62 -10.13 4.00
CA LYS A 48 17.93 -11.29 4.62
C LYS A 48 17.12 -10.97 5.89
N SER A 49 16.89 -9.70 6.24
CA SER A 49 16.03 -9.38 7.39
C SER A 49 14.60 -9.87 7.20
N MET A 50 14.11 -9.90 5.96
CA MET A 50 12.78 -10.38 5.63
C MET A 50 12.67 -11.91 5.76
N ASP A 51 13.71 -12.67 5.37
CA ASP A 51 13.77 -14.13 5.60
C ASP A 51 13.66 -14.48 7.09
N VAL A 52 14.37 -13.71 7.94
CA VAL A 52 14.32 -13.90 9.39
C VAL A 52 12.95 -13.53 9.95
N ALA A 53 12.35 -12.42 9.48
CA ALA A 53 11.03 -11.99 9.91
C ALA A 53 9.95 -13.01 9.52
N TYR A 54 9.97 -13.48 8.28
CA TYR A 54 9.06 -14.51 7.80
C TYR A 54 9.23 -15.84 8.53
N GLY A 55 10.47 -16.28 8.74
CA GLY A 55 10.78 -17.52 9.49
C GLY A 55 10.17 -17.56 10.89
N LYS A 56 10.04 -16.40 11.56
CA LYS A 56 9.41 -16.31 12.90
C LYS A 56 7.89 -16.53 12.87
N VAL A 57 7.22 -16.24 11.78
CA VAL A 57 5.75 -16.27 11.69
C VAL A 57 5.21 -17.40 10.83
N ARG A 58 6.04 -18.05 10.01
CA ARG A 58 5.66 -19.09 9.06
C ARG A 58 4.74 -20.15 9.66
N ALA A 59 5.15 -20.76 10.78
CA ALA A 59 4.36 -21.81 11.43
C ALA A 59 2.97 -21.32 11.90
N ALA A 60 2.86 -20.06 12.33
CA ALA A 60 1.58 -19.48 12.72
C ALA A 60 0.68 -19.22 11.51
N LEU A 61 1.24 -18.75 10.40
CA LEU A 61 0.51 -18.57 9.14
C LEU A 61 -0.01 -19.89 8.60
N GLU A 62 0.84 -20.93 8.58
CA GLU A 62 0.47 -22.29 8.16
C GLU A 62 -0.67 -22.85 9.03
N LYS A 63 -0.50 -22.81 10.36
CA LYS A 63 -1.47 -23.35 11.32
C LYS A 63 -2.86 -22.72 11.20
N ASN A 64 -2.92 -21.43 10.92
CA ASN A 64 -4.18 -20.68 10.84
C ASN A 64 -4.68 -20.51 9.39
N ASP A 65 -3.98 -21.07 8.40
CA ASP A 65 -4.27 -20.92 6.99
C ASP A 65 -4.43 -19.45 6.58
N ILE A 66 -3.43 -18.63 6.92
CA ILE A 66 -3.36 -17.20 6.56
C ILE A 66 -2.31 -17.00 5.48
N CYS A 67 -2.65 -16.25 4.43
CA CYS A 67 -1.71 -15.67 3.48
C CYS A 67 -1.69 -14.15 3.67
N ILE A 68 -0.50 -13.56 3.56
CA ILE A 68 -0.29 -12.12 3.62
C ILE A 68 0.11 -11.64 2.22
N TYR A 69 -0.50 -10.56 1.79
CA TYR A 69 -0.17 -9.81 0.59
C TYR A 69 0.19 -8.40 1.00
N THR A 70 1.09 -7.75 0.27
CA THR A 70 1.41 -6.36 0.55
C THR A 70 1.67 -5.60 -0.74
N ILE A 71 1.24 -4.34 -0.78
CA ILE A 71 1.64 -3.38 -1.79
C ILE A 71 2.83 -2.57 -1.26
N ARG A 72 3.51 -1.85 -2.13
CA ARG A 72 4.64 -1.00 -1.78
C ARG A 72 4.18 0.29 -1.08
N GLY A 73 4.79 0.62 0.07
CA GLY A 73 4.72 1.95 0.68
C GLY A 73 5.90 2.83 0.22
N ASN A 74 5.99 4.06 0.75
CA ASN A 74 7.11 4.96 0.45
C ASN A 74 8.41 4.55 1.15
N HIS A 75 8.34 3.86 2.26
CA HIS A 75 9.53 3.36 2.97
C HIS A 75 9.99 1.98 2.53
N ASP A 76 9.18 1.25 1.77
CA ASP A 76 9.52 -0.09 1.29
C ASP A 76 10.52 -0.07 0.14
N ASP A 77 11.42 -1.05 0.11
CA ASP A 77 12.36 -1.25 -1.01
C ASP A 77 11.61 -1.68 -2.27
N PRO A 78 11.59 -0.86 -3.33
CA PRO A 78 10.88 -1.19 -4.57
C PRO A 78 11.33 -2.52 -5.21
N ALA A 79 12.56 -2.96 -4.94
CA ALA A 79 13.08 -4.20 -5.47
C ALA A 79 12.32 -5.46 -4.99
N PHE A 80 11.60 -5.39 -3.87
CA PHE A 80 10.75 -6.50 -3.41
C PHE A 80 9.47 -6.65 -4.24
N PHE A 81 9.04 -5.60 -4.94
CA PHE A 81 7.75 -5.54 -5.63
C PHE A 81 7.89 -5.75 -7.16
N ASP A 82 8.95 -6.42 -7.59
CA ASP A 82 9.21 -6.74 -9.01
C ASP A 82 8.56 -8.06 -9.48
N GLY A 83 7.80 -8.72 -8.61
CA GLY A 83 7.14 -9.99 -8.87
C GLY A 83 8.06 -11.23 -8.76
N LYS A 84 9.29 -11.07 -8.24
CA LYS A 84 10.26 -12.18 -8.09
C LYS A 84 10.53 -12.55 -6.62
N HIS A 85 10.19 -11.65 -5.70
CA HIS A 85 10.39 -11.86 -4.28
C HIS A 85 9.09 -12.35 -3.66
N ASP A 86 9.06 -13.62 -3.25
CA ASP A 86 7.88 -14.23 -2.65
C ASP A 86 8.28 -15.27 -1.61
N PHE A 87 7.42 -15.48 -0.65
CA PHE A 87 7.44 -16.59 0.28
C PHE A 87 6.17 -17.41 0.12
N GLU A 88 6.11 -18.60 0.68
CA GLU A 88 4.94 -19.48 0.54
C GLU A 88 3.61 -18.84 0.98
N ARG A 89 3.64 -17.94 1.98
CA ARG A 89 2.47 -17.27 2.55
C ARG A 89 2.65 -15.77 2.77
N LEU A 90 3.61 -15.17 2.06
CA LEU A 90 3.82 -13.71 2.05
C LEU A 90 4.21 -13.29 0.64
N HIS A 91 3.39 -12.46 0.03
CA HIS A 91 3.47 -12.06 -1.38
C HIS A 91 3.60 -10.55 -1.51
N PHE A 92 4.60 -10.10 -2.27
CA PHE A 92 4.84 -8.71 -2.59
C PHE A 92 4.25 -8.41 -3.97
N LEU A 93 3.20 -7.59 -3.99
CA LEU A 93 2.44 -7.34 -5.21
C LEU A 93 3.08 -6.24 -6.05
N PRO A 94 3.39 -6.51 -7.33
CA PRO A 94 3.80 -5.46 -8.25
C PRO A 94 2.72 -4.40 -8.41
N ASP A 95 3.15 -3.15 -8.60
CA ASP A 95 2.23 -2.07 -8.94
C ASP A 95 1.47 -2.39 -10.25
N HIS A 96 0.20 -2.02 -10.31
CA HIS A 96 -0.66 -2.16 -11.49
C HIS A 96 -0.95 -3.60 -11.94
N CYS A 97 -0.62 -4.61 -11.15
CA CYS A 97 -1.12 -5.96 -11.40
C CYS A 97 -2.62 -6.05 -11.07
N ILE A 98 -3.29 -7.09 -11.55
CA ILE A 98 -4.63 -7.45 -11.08
C ILE A 98 -4.53 -8.79 -10.40
N ILE A 99 -4.98 -8.84 -9.16
CA ILE A 99 -5.05 -10.09 -8.40
C ILE A 99 -6.50 -10.40 -8.06
N GLU A 100 -6.77 -11.66 -7.80
CA GLU A 100 -8.07 -12.12 -7.29
C GLU A 100 -7.88 -12.76 -5.92
N LEU A 101 -8.49 -12.16 -4.89
CA LEU A 101 -8.50 -12.67 -3.52
C LEU A 101 -9.94 -12.81 -3.06
N CYS A 102 -10.31 -13.98 -2.57
CA CYS A 102 -11.67 -14.25 -2.05
C CYS A 102 -12.78 -13.83 -3.04
N GLY A 103 -12.57 -14.06 -4.34
CA GLY A 103 -13.53 -13.70 -5.40
C GLY A 103 -13.66 -12.19 -5.68
N LYS A 104 -12.78 -11.36 -5.15
CA LYS A 104 -12.70 -9.92 -5.44
C LYS A 104 -11.50 -9.63 -6.35
N ARG A 105 -11.72 -8.87 -7.41
CA ARG A 105 -10.67 -8.36 -8.28
C ARG A 105 -10.09 -7.09 -7.66
N ILE A 106 -8.79 -7.11 -7.37
CA ILE A 106 -8.08 -6.05 -6.65
C ILE A 106 -7.00 -5.45 -7.54
N TYR A 107 -6.91 -4.13 -7.56
CA TYR A 107 -5.91 -3.37 -8.30
C TYR A 107 -5.00 -2.61 -7.32
N PRO A 108 -3.76 -3.06 -7.10
CA PRO A 108 -2.79 -2.40 -6.24
C PRO A 108 -2.07 -1.25 -6.95
N VAL A 109 -1.90 -0.14 -6.24
CA VAL A 109 -1.08 1.01 -6.64
C VAL A 109 -0.22 1.43 -5.46
N GLY A 110 1.03 1.00 -5.44
CA GLY A 110 1.95 1.26 -4.34
C GLY A 110 2.64 2.62 -4.43
N GLY A 111 3.29 3.00 -3.34
CA GLY A 111 4.12 4.18 -3.20
C GLY A 111 3.38 5.43 -2.73
N ALA A 112 4.14 6.33 -2.15
CA ALA A 112 3.74 7.68 -1.78
C ALA A 112 4.98 8.58 -1.75
N VAL A 113 4.80 9.88 -1.69
CA VAL A 113 5.90 10.83 -1.50
C VAL A 113 6.04 11.15 -0.01
N SER A 114 7.21 10.91 0.54
CA SER A 114 7.52 11.15 1.96
C SER A 114 7.54 12.64 2.29
N ALA A 115 6.57 13.12 3.03
CA ALA A 115 6.55 14.52 3.49
C ALA A 115 7.68 14.81 4.49
N ASP A 116 8.10 13.81 5.26
CA ASP A 116 9.13 13.93 6.29
C ASP A 116 10.58 13.91 5.75
N ILE A 117 10.76 13.69 4.45
CA ILE A 117 12.10 13.75 3.81
C ILE A 117 12.78 15.11 4.01
N ASP A 118 12.00 16.17 4.10
CA ASP A 118 12.50 17.53 4.26
C ASP A 118 12.96 17.83 5.69
N LEU A 119 12.56 17.00 6.67
CA LEU A 119 13.07 17.05 8.05
C LEU A 119 14.45 16.38 8.20
N VAL A 120 14.87 15.62 7.20
CA VAL A 120 16.15 14.90 7.27
C VAL A 120 17.29 15.86 6.98
N ASP A 121 18.20 16.02 7.97
CA ASP A 121 19.44 16.78 7.78
C ASP A 121 20.19 16.30 6.52
N PRO A 122 20.51 17.20 5.57
CA PRO A 122 21.31 16.87 4.39
C PRO A 122 22.63 16.17 4.72
N LEU A 123 23.21 16.40 5.91
CA LEU A 123 24.43 15.73 6.39
C LEU A 123 24.16 14.26 6.80
N SER A 124 22.98 13.94 7.27
CA SER A 124 22.56 12.55 7.59
C SER A 124 22.30 11.72 6.32
N ARG A 125 22.13 12.38 5.18
CA ARG A 125 22.06 11.73 3.84
C ARG A 125 23.40 11.10 3.43
N LYS A 126 24.46 11.20 4.22
CA LYS A 126 25.76 10.57 3.97
C LYS A 126 25.69 9.03 3.96
N SER A 127 24.65 8.42 4.49
CA SER A 127 24.45 6.98 4.41
C SER A 127 23.71 6.55 3.12
N ARG A 128 23.89 7.27 2.02
CA ARG A 128 23.40 6.83 0.72
C ARG A 128 24.02 5.49 0.34
N ARG A 129 23.17 4.51 0.08
CA ARG A 129 23.57 3.23 -0.49
C ARG A 129 22.87 3.06 -1.84
N MET A 130 23.63 2.98 -2.89
CA MET A 130 23.10 2.54 -4.17
C MET A 130 22.70 1.08 -4.05
N VAL A 131 21.47 0.78 -4.40
CA VAL A 131 20.92 -0.58 -4.39
C VAL A 131 20.91 -1.15 -5.79
N ASN A 132 20.70 -0.29 -6.77
CA ASN A 132 20.90 -0.52 -8.20
C ASN A 132 21.20 0.83 -8.87
N ASP A 133 21.42 0.86 -10.18
CA ASP A 133 21.85 2.07 -10.91
C ASP A 133 20.84 3.23 -10.87
N SER A 134 19.60 2.97 -10.47
CA SER A 134 18.49 3.95 -10.44
C SER A 134 17.90 4.19 -9.05
N LEU A 135 18.14 3.30 -8.08
CA LEU A 135 17.54 3.39 -6.75
C LEU A 135 18.58 3.72 -5.68
N ILE A 136 18.33 4.75 -4.91
CA ILE A 136 19.20 5.18 -3.81
C ILE A 136 18.44 5.07 -2.50
N LYS A 137 18.95 4.22 -1.62
CA LYS A 137 18.52 4.13 -0.22
C LYS A 137 19.30 5.11 0.62
N PHE A 138 18.63 5.93 1.41
CA PHE A 138 19.25 6.81 2.39
C PHE A 138 18.47 6.79 3.70
N GLY A 139 19.10 7.20 4.78
CA GLY A 139 18.52 7.18 6.11
C GLY A 139 19.13 6.12 7.04
N SER A 140 18.56 5.99 8.22
CA SER A 140 18.97 5.02 9.23
C SER A 140 18.18 3.70 9.11
N SER A 141 18.55 2.70 9.94
CA SER A 141 17.78 1.44 10.02
C SER A 141 16.32 1.59 10.49
N LYS A 142 15.93 2.77 10.97
CA LYS A 142 14.57 3.07 11.46
C LYS A 142 13.76 3.93 10.49
N ARG A 143 14.41 4.65 9.60
CA ARG A 143 13.76 5.49 8.57
C ARG A 143 14.54 5.33 7.27
N VAL A 144 13.84 4.98 6.24
CA VAL A 144 14.41 4.70 4.91
C VAL A 144 13.60 5.44 3.87
N TRP A 145 14.29 6.11 2.95
CA TRP A 145 13.70 6.81 1.80
C TRP A 145 14.32 6.30 0.51
N TRP A 146 13.55 6.27 -0.53
CA TRP A 146 13.95 5.79 -1.85
C TRP A 146 13.72 6.88 -2.90
N THR A 147 14.53 6.91 -3.95
CA THR A 147 14.33 7.89 -5.04
C THR A 147 13.10 7.61 -5.88
N ASP A 148 12.60 6.36 -5.85
CA ASP A 148 11.41 5.89 -6.56
C ASP A 148 10.32 5.50 -5.56
N GLU A 149 10.05 6.38 -4.61
CA GLU A 149 9.04 6.15 -3.57
C GLU A 149 7.61 6.48 -4.03
N ALA A 150 7.46 7.41 -4.98
CA ALA A 150 6.17 7.86 -5.49
C ALA A 150 5.41 6.74 -6.22
N PRO A 151 4.07 6.83 -6.34
CA PRO A 151 3.29 5.92 -7.16
C PRO A 151 3.83 5.87 -8.60
N SER A 152 4.04 4.67 -9.11
CA SER A 152 4.45 4.46 -10.49
C SER A 152 3.31 4.87 -11.44
N THR A 153 3.58 5.75 -12.39
CA THR A 153 2.60 6.17 -13.42
C THR A 153 2.52 5.19 -14.61
N GLY A 154 3.27 4.08 -14.55
CA GLY A 154 3.46 3.18 -15.70
C GLY A 154 4.42 3.79 -16.74
N SER A 155 4.87 3.00 -17.68
CA SER A 155 5.73 3.47 -18.77
C SER A 155 4.99 4.47 -19.65
N ALA A 156 5.56 5.67 -19.75
CA ALA A 156 5.19 6.75 -20.67
C ALA A 156 3.82 7.44 -20.48
N GLY A 157 3.58 8.07 -19.32
CA GLY A 157 2.62 9.19 -19.25
C GLY A 157 1.14 8.91 -19.55
N SER A 158 0.80 7.68 -19.85
CA SER A 158 -0.57 7.19 -19.94
C SER A 158 -0.60 5.84 -19.23
N PRO A 159 -1.52 5.58 -18.32
CA PRO A 159 -1.66 4.27 -17.70
C PRO A 159 -2.20 3.29 -18.75
N THR A 160 -1.31 2.81 -19.61
CA THR A 160 -1.58 1.65 -20.46
C THR A 160 -1.72 0.45 -19.54
N GLY A 161 -2.96 0.15 -19.15
CA GLY A 161 -3.25 -0.99 -18.28
C GLY A 161 -4.12 -0.67 -17.07
N THR A 162 -4.62 0.56 -16.89
CA THR A 162 -5.69 0.81 -15.91
C THR A 162 -6.88 -0.09 -16.26
N PRO A 163 -7.28 -1.02 -15.39
CA PRO A 163 -8.32 -1.99 -15.73
C PRO A 163 -9.66 -1.29 -15.90
N GLU A 164 -10.47 -1.76 -16.85
CA GLU A 164 -11.82 -1.22 -17.06
C GLU A 164 -12.75 -1.47 -15.86
N ARG A 165 -12.49 -2.54 -15.09
CA ARG A 165 -13.34 -2.91 -13.96
C ARG A 165 -12.57 -3.75 -12.93
N VAL A 166 -12.58 -3.27 -11.67
CA VAL A 166 -12.16 -4.03 -10.48
C VAL A 166 -13.15 -3.75 -9.35
N ASP A 167 -13.18 -4.62 -8.35
CA ASP A 167 -14.05 -4.46 -7.18
C ASP A 167 -13.41 -3.52 -6.16
N ILE A 168 -12.09 -3.65 -5.98
CA ILE A 168 -11.31 -2.94 -4.97
C ILE A 168 -10.07 -2.34 -5.59
N VAL A 169 -9.76 -1.09 -5.23
CA VAL A 169 -8.43 -0.52 -5.41
C VAL A 169 -7.77 -0.42 -4.04
N VAL A 170 -6.50 -0.76 -3.98
CA VAL A 170 -5.67 -0.59 -2.78
C VAL A 170 -4.47 0.26 -3.16
N SER A 171 -4.28 1.38 -2.48
CA SER A 171 -3.11 2.24 -2.67
C SER A 171 -2.43 2.54 -1.35
N HIS A 172 -1.19 3.04 -1.38
CA HIS A 172 -0.57 3.55 -0.15
C HIS A 172 -0.93 5.01 0.06
N GLU A 173 -0.79 5.85 -0.97
CA GLU A 173 -1.22 7.26 -1.01
C GLU A 173 -2.73 7.39 -1.33
N ALA A 174 -3.34 8.50 -0.98
CA ALA A 174 -4.75 8.82 -1.25
C ALA A 174 -4.94 9.57 -2.59
N PRO A 175 -6.03 9.30 -3.34
CA PRO A 175 -6.48 10.20 -4.40
C PRO A 175 -6.69 11.64 -3.91
N LEU A 176 -6.55 12.60 -4.82
CA LEU A 176 -6.74 14.02 -4.50
C LEU A 176 -8.18 14.33 -4.05
N SER A 177 -9.18 13.62 -4.61
CA SER A 177 -10.60 13.76 -4.27
C SER A 177 -10.98 13.18 -2.91
N PHE A 178 -10.12 12.36 -2.30
CA PHE A 178 -10.34 11.96 -0.91
C PHE A 178 -9.93 13.11 -0.02
N ASP A 179 -10.61 13.27 1.09
CA ASP A 179 -10.34 14.33 2.05
C ASP A 179 -9.63 13.75 3.29
N PRO A 180 -8.38 13.26 3.14
CA PRO A 180 -7.59 12.88 4.29
C PRO A 180 -7.22 14.16 5.04
N PRO A 181 -6.97 14.10 6.34
CA PRO A 181 -6.58 15.24 7.18
C PRO A 181 -5.16 15.71 6.83
N LEU A 182 -4.89 15.96 5.55
CA LEU A 182 -3.65 16.50 5.06
C LEU A 182 -3.65 18.01 5.20
N MET A 183 -3.17 18.46 6.33
CA MET A 183 -2.67 19.83 6.41
C MET A 183 -1.25 19.83 5.87
N ARG A 184 -0.98 20.73 4.89
CA ARG A 184 0.40 21.05 4.55
C ARG A 184 1.12 21.47 5.83
N VAL A 185 2.14 20.72 6.20
CA VAL A 185 2.97 21.06 7.36
C VAL A 185 4.07 22.01 6.93
N ASP A 186 4.37 23.03 7.74
CA ASP A 186 5.27 24.14 7.40
C ASP A 186 6.68 23.73 6.97
N HIS A 187 7.12 22.54 7.36
CA HIS A 187 8.45 22.03 7.02
C HIS A 187 8.56 21.38 5.65
N VAL A 188 7.44 21.16 4.94
CA VAL A 188 7.45 20.55 3.61
C VAL A 188 7.75 21.59 2.56
N ARG A 189 8.85 21.39 1.83
CA ARG A 189 9.27 22.29 0.73
C ARG A 189 8.25 22.25 -0.42
N ASP A 190 8.18 23.33 -1.16
CA ASP A 190 7.25 23.45 -2.30
C ASP A 190 7.47 22.35 -3.34
N GLU A 191 8.71 21.96 -3.62
CA GLU A 191 9.04 20.89 -4.56
C GLU A 191 8.48 19.53 -4.10
N THR A 192 8.61 19.20 -2.81
CA THR A 192 8.08 17.98 -2.24
C THR A 192 6.56 18.01 -2.23
N TRP A 193 5.98 19.16 -1.87
CA TRP A 193 4.52 19.34 -1.90
C TRP A 193 3.93 19.16 -3.31
N LEU A 194 4.58 19.70 -4.34
CA LEU A 194 4.15 19.51 -5.73
C LEU A 194 4.15 18.02 -6.13
N LYS A 195 5.18 17.26 -5.74
CA LYS A 195 5.25 15.82 -6.01
C LYS A 195 4.11 15.06 -5.30
N ILE A 196 3.80 15.42 -4.03
CA ILE A 196 2.65 14.86 -3.30
C ILE A 196 1.35 15.12 -4.08
N VAL A 197 1.13 16.36 -4.50
CA VAL A 197 -0.08 16.73 -5.25
C VAL A 197 -0.15 16.00 -6.60
N GLU A 198 0.97 15.85 -7.31
CA GLU A 198 1.02 15.11 -8.58
C GLU A 198 0.71 13.62 -8.41
N SER A 199 1.28 12.98 -7.39
CA SER A 199 0.98 11.57 -7.10
C SER A 199 -0.49 11.36 -6.77
N ARG A 200 -1.09 12.24 -5.99
CA ARG A 200 -2.52 12.21 -5.64
C ARG A 200 -3.44 12.49 -6.84
N LYS A 201 -3.04 13.40 -7.75
CA LYS A 201 -3.76 13.61 -9.01
C LYS A 201 -3.75 12.37 -9.90
N TYR A 202 -2.63 11.65 -9.93
CA TYR A 202 -2.54 10.40 -10.64
C TYR A 202 -3.53 9.36 -10.07
N LEU A 203 -3.58 9.20 -8.75
CA LEU A 203 -4.56 8.31 -8.10
C LEU A 203 -6.01 8.77 -8.33
N ASP A 204 -6.25 10.07 -8.40
CA ASP A 204 -7.56 10.62 -8.76
C ASP A 204 -7.97 10.25 -10.21
N TYR A 205 -7.00 10.22 -11.13
CA TYR A 205 -7.22 9.71 -12.48
C TYR A 205 -7.60 8.22 -12.45
N VAL A 206 -6.89 7.38 -11.67
CA VAL A 206 -7.23 5.96 -11.48
C VAL A 206 -8.65 5.83 -10.91
N LEU A 207 -8.98 6.59 -9.87
CA LEU A 207 -10.30 6.60 -9.25
C LEU A 207 -11.42 6.89 -10.26
N ARG A 208 -11.26 7.94 -11.09
CA ARG A 208 -12.24 8.36 -12.08
C ARG A 208 -12.37 7.40 -13.26
N THR A 209 -11.29 6.68 -13.57
CA THR A 209 -11.26 5.70 -14.66
C THR A 209 -11.89 4.38 -14.22
N VAL A 210 -11.46 3.86 -13.07
CA VAL A 210 -11.86 2.53 -12.57
C VAL A 210 -13.20 2.57 -11.87
N LYS A 211 -13.46 3.60 -11.06
CA LYS A 211 -14.66 3.75 -10.21
C LYS A 211 -14.97 2.46 -9.42
N PRO A 212 -14.02 1.97 -8.59
CA PRO A 212 -14.21 0.74 -7.82
C PRO A 212 -15.33 0.93 -6.79
N ALA A 213 -15.89 -0.18 -6.30
CA ALA A 213 -16.84 -0.10 -5.18
C ALA A 213 -16.14 0.29 -3.86
N LEU A 214 -14.92 -0.21 -3.66
CA LEU A 214 -14.14 0.03 -2.44
C LEU A 214 -12.73 0.52 -2.78
N TRP A 215 -12.21 1.41 -1.92
CA TRP A 215 -10.83 1.88 -1.97
C TRP A 215 -10.23 1.90 -0.58
N PHE A 216 -9.09 1.20 -0.37
CA PHE A 216 -8.37 1.22 0.90
C PHE A 216 -6.98 1.82 0.71
N TYR A 217 -6.51 2.60 1.71
CA TYR A 217 -5.20 3.22 1.69
C TYR A 217 -4.63 3.39 3.11
N GLY A 218 -3.32 3.65 3.22
CA GLY A 218 -2.59 3.86 4.46
C GLY A 218 -1.89 5.22 4.52
N HIS A 219 -0.59 5.24 4.89
CA HIS A 219 0.31 6.38 4.84
C HIS A 219 0.04 7.49 5.87
N TYR A 220 -1.22 7.77 6.19
CA TYR A 220 -1.60 8.89 7.06
C TYR A 220 -1.66 8.53 8.54
N HIS A 221 -1.50 7.26 8.87
CA HIS A 221 -1.54 6.77 10.25
C HIS A 221 -2.78 7.24 11.03
N CYS A 222 -3.92 7.17 10.40
CA CYS A 222 -5.20 7.53 11.01
C CYS A 222 -6.34 6.71 10.41
N HIS A 223 -7.39 6.54 11.17
CA HIS A 223 -8.64 6.00 10.65
C HIS A 223 -9.48 7.13 10.05
N TYR A 224 -9.86 7.00 8.80
CA TYR A 224 -10.75 7.92 8.11
C TYR A 224 -11.53 7.20 7.03
N GLU A 225 -12.81 7.51 6.87
CA GLU A 225 -13.65 6.91 5.85
C GLU A 225 -14.58 7.93 5.19
N GLY A 226 -14.98 7.67 3.96
CA GLY A 226 -15.88 8.52 3.22
C GLY A 226 -16.35 7.89 1.92
N GLU A 227 -17.02 8.69 1.11
CA GLU A 227 -17.50 8.25 -0.21
C GLU A 227 -17.29 9.30 -1.29
N VAL A 228 -17.02 8.84 -2.50
CA VAL A 228 -17.06 9.66 -3.72
C VAL A 228 -18.22 9.19 -4.60
N VAL A 229 -19.08 10.11 -5.01
CA VAL A 229 -20.23 9.83 -5.87
C VAL A 229 -19.93 10.33 -7.28
N PHE A 230 -20.02 9.43 -8.25
CA PHE A 230 -19.88 9.77 -9.68
C PHE A 230 -21.25 9.99 -10.29
N ALA A 231 -21.42 11.11 -11.00
CA ALA A 231 -22.65 11.35 -11.74
C ALA A 231 -22.96 10.18 -12.68
N ALA A 232 -24.22 9.80 -12.75
CA ALA A 232 -24.68 8.80 -13.71
C ALA A 232 -24.40 9.29 -15.14
N LYS A 233 -23.85 8.42 -15.98
CA LYS A 233 -23.76 8.69 -17.42
C LYS A 233 -25.14 8.45 -18.05
N ASN A 234 -25.40 9.11 -19.19
CA ASN A 234 -26.62 8.88 -19.95
C ASN A 234 -26.83 7.38 -20.21
N GLY A 235 -27.93 6.82 -19.68
CA GLY A 235 -28.29 5.40 -19.78
C GLY A 235 -27.93 4.54 -18.56
N GLU A 236 -27.28 5.09 -17.52
CA GLU A 236 -27.08 4.40 -16.22
C GLU A 236 -28.28 4.68 -15.29
N GLU A 237 -28.81 3.64 -14.64
CA GLU A 237 -29.98 3.76 -13.75
C GLU A 237 -29.66 4.45 -12.42
N ALA A 238 -28.40 4.44 -11.97
CA ALA A 238 -27.99 5.02 -10.70
C ALA A 238 -26.54 5.55 -10.73
N PRO A 239 -26.20 6.58 -9.93
CA PRO A 239 -24.84 7.04 -9.77
C PRO A 239 -23.98 5.94 -9.13
N ARG A 240 -22.73 5.78 -9.59
CA ARG A 240 -21.76 4.90 -8.97
C ARG A 240 -21.15 5.57 -7.75
N LYS A 241 -20.76 4.76 -6.77
CA LYS A 241 -20.10 5.22 -5.54
C LYS A 241 -18.84 4.42 -5.32
N THR A 242 -17.81 5.09 -4.81
CA THR A 242 -16.63 4.48 -4.21
C THR A 242 -16.64 4.81 -2.73
N HIS A 243 -16.73 3.80 -1.88
CA HIS A 243 -16.47 3.95 -0.44
C HIS A 243 -14.97 3.80 -0.22
N TYR A 244 -14.36 4.72 0.53
CA TYR A 244 -12.93 4.66 0.81
C TYR A 244 -12.65 4.67 2.31
N GLN A 245 -11.57 4.00 2.69
CA GLN A 245 -11.11 3.91 4.08
C GLN A 245 -9.60 4.07 4.14
N CYS A 246 -9.14 5.05 4.94
CA CYS A 246 -7.77 5.14 5.42
C CYS A 246 -7.64 4.26 6.66
N LEU A 247 -6.59 3.47 6.73
CA LEU A 247 -6.32 2.58 7.85
C LEU A 247 -5.17 3.12 8.70
N ASP A 248 -5.37 3.13 10.01
CA ASP A 248 -4.32 3.44 10.98
C ASP A 248 -3.28 2.30 11.05
N ILE A 249 -2.16 2.54 11.73
CA ILE A 249 -1.07 1.55 11.91
C ILE A 249 -1.63 0.24 12.47
N ALA A 250 -1.37 -0.84 11.75
CA ALA A 250 -1.80 -2.20 12.09
C ALA A 250 -3.32 -2.36 12.33
N GLU A 251 -4.12 -1.39 11.94
CA GLU A 251 -5.57 -1.52 11.91
C GLU A 251 -5.98 -2.57 10.88
N MET A 252 -6.93 -3.42 11.23
CA MET A 252 -7.46 -4.44 10.31
C MET A 252 -8.97 -4.33 10.17
N THR A 253 -9.46 -4.23 8.94
CA THR A 253 -10.87 -4.26 8.58
C THR A 253 -11.18 -5.48 7.71
N ARG A 254 -12.36 -6.06 7.89
CA ARG A 254 -12.82 -7.19 7.08
C ARG A 254 -13.61 -6.66 5.87
N VAL A 255 -13.27 -7.14 4.70
CA VAL A 255 -14.08 -6.90 3.50
C VAL A 255 -15.25 -7.88 3.49
N VAL A 256 -16.46 -7.34 3.35
CA VAL A 256 -17.72 -8.10 3.36
C VAL A 256 -18.28 -8.25 1.94
#